data_bcd093e120b541dae988395f5aa85f4b
#
_entry.id   bcd093e120b541dae988395f5aa85f4b
#
_cell.length_a   1.000
_cell.length_b   1.000
_cell.length_c   1.000
_cell.angle_alpha   90.00
_cell.angle_beta   90.00
_cell.angle_gamma   90.00
#
_symmetry.space_group_name_H-M   'P 1'
#
loop_
_entity.id
_entity.type
_entity.pdbx_description
1 polymer ?
#
loop_
_entity_poly.entity_id
_entity_poly.type
_entity_poly.pdbx_seq_one_letter_code
_entity_poly.pdbx_strand_id
1 'polypeptide(L)'
;MDLSLLIATSLIAIMGLPHGALDPFVAYRCGLVNNVFTGVRFIFIYLLIMLAVVASWLLLPELTLITFLLLSGFHFGRDWRQIVNWQGFGYGALVVGLPALTHTDQVAQILGFLLFGATPDLSIQVLQIIGVVGALLLLSELRHINWRRRAEILALVLASVLCSPLWYFVGYFCLLHSPRHLVDEI
;
A
#
# COMPACT_ATOMS: atom_id res chain seq x y z
N MET A 1 3.13 21.41 14.12
CA MET A 1 2.65 20.28 13.31
C MET A 1 1.56 20.81 12.41
N ASP A 2 1.67 20.61 11.11
CA ASP A 2 0.71 21.16 10.15
C ASP A 2 -0.66 20.44 10.34
N LEU A 3 -1.75 21.22 10.43
CA LEU A 3 -3.11 20.70 10.60
C LEU A 3 -3.47 19.68 9.49
N SER A 4 -3.00 19.95 8.27
CA SER A 4 -3.18 19.07 7.12
C SER A 4 -2.55 17.69 7.36
N LEU A 5 -1.33 17.65 7.88
CA LEU A 5 -0.63 16.40 8.21
C LEU A 5 -1.37 15.64 9.34
N LEU A 6 -1.85 16.34 10.35
CA LEU A 6 -2.63 15.76 11.45
C LEU A 6 -3.92 15.10 10.95
N ILE A 7 -4.67 15.80 10.09
CA ILE A 7 -5.90 15.27 9.52
C ILE A 7 -5.60 14.05 8.65
N ALA A 8 -4.61 14.14 7.76
CA ALA A 8 -4.25 13.06 6.85
C ALA A 8 -3.82 11.78 7.61
N THR A 9 -2.93 11.91 8.59
CA THR A 9 -2.47 10.77 9.42
C THR A 9 -3.59 10.19 10.28
N SER A 10 -4.50 11.02 10.80
CA SER A 10 -5.68 10.57 11.55
C SER A 10 -6.63 9.75 10.67
N LEU A 11 -6.89 10.20 9.45
CA LEU A 11 -7.73 9.46 8.49
C LEU A 11 -7.12 8.10 8.14
N ILE A 12 -5.82 8.06 7.85
CA ILE A 12 -5.10 6.81 7.57
C ILE A 12 -5.18 5.87 8.79
N ALA A 13 -4.95 6.39 10.00
CA ALA A 13 -4.99 5.58 11.21
C ALA A 13 -6.39 5.01 11.46
N ILE A 14 -7.45 5.83 11.37
CA ILE A 14 -8.84 5.39 11.61
C ILE A 14 -9.26 4.33 10.59
N MET A 15 -8.92 4.52 9.31
CA MET A 15 -9.27 3.58 8.26
C MET A 15 -8.34 2.35 8.20
N GLY A 16 -7.11 2.48 8.70
CA GLY A 16 -6.13 1.39 8.76
C GLY A 16 -6.25 0.49 9.99
N LEU A 17 -6.70 1.04 11.13
CA LEU A 17 -6.89 0.28 12.37
C LEU A 17 -7.74 -0.99 12.21
N PRO A 18 -8.87 -0.97 11.47
CA PRO A 18 -9.67 -2.18 11.29
C PRO A 18 -8.90 -3.32 10.61
N HIS A 19 -7.96 -3.03 9.72
CA HIS A 19 -7.18 -4.05 9.01
C HIS A 19 -6.39 -4.94 9.98
N GLY A 20 -5.59 -4.35 10.87
CA GLY A 20 -4.83 -5.11 11.86
C GLY A 20 -5.67 -5.63 13.03
N ALA A 21 -6.76 -4.95 13.37
CA ALA A 21 -7.65 -5.39 14.44
C ALA A 21 -8.44 -6.65 14.08
N LEU A 22 -8.67 -6.91 12.80
CA LEU A 22 -9.38 -8.09 12.31
C LEU A 22 -8.48 -9.33 12.16
N ASP A 23 -7.16 -9.20 12.19
CA ASP A 23 -6.22 -10.32 12.01
C ASP A 23 -6.52 -11.53 12.93
N PRO A 24 -6.81 -11.37 14.25
CA PRO A 24 -7.16 -12.51 15.09
C PRO A 24 -8.47 -13.18 14.69
N PHE A 25 -9.44 -12.39 14.20
CA PHE A 25 -10.72 -12.91 13.72
C PHE A 25 -10.56 -13.69 12.42
N VAL A 26 -9.79 -13.16 11.48
CA VAL A 26 -9.43 -13.85 10.24
C VAL A 26 -8.67 -15.14 10.54
N ALA A 27 -7.72 -15.12 11.47
CA ALA A 27 -7.00 -16.32 11.91
C ALA A 27 -7.93 -17.38 12.49
N TYR A 28 -8.93 -16.97 13.25
CA TYR A 28 -9.98 -17.88 13.76
C TYR A 28 -10.82 -18.47 12.62
N ARG A 29 -11.30 -17.66 11.69
CA ARG A 29 -12.07 -18.12 10.52
C ARG A 29 -11.28 -19.06 9.61
N CYS A 30 -9.99 -18.85 9.47
CA CYS A 30 -9.08 -19.72 8.71
C CYS A 30 -8.70 -21.01 9.46
N GLY A 31 -9.18 -21.22 10.67
CA GLY A 31 -8.88 -22.42 11.47
C GLY A 31 -7.46 -22.43 12.07
N LEU A 32 -6.75 -21.29 12.04
CA LEU A 32 -5.42 -21.17 12.65
C LEU A 32 -5.49 -21.04 14.18
N VAL A 33 -6.62 -20.55 14.69
CA VAL A 33 -6.90 -20.36 16.13
C VAL A 33 -8.17 -21.11 16.48
N ASN A 34 -8.05 -22.28 17.12
CA ASN A 34 -9.18 -23.13 17.51
C ASN A 34 -9.27 -23.36 19.02
N ASN A 35 -8.22 -23.06 19.78
CA ASN A 35 -8.14 -23.21 21.22
C ASN A 35 -7.08 -22.25 21.79
N VAL A 36 -6.97 -22.20 23.12
CA VAL A 36 -6.04 -21.30 23.82
C VAL A 36 -4.59 -21.52 23.38
N PHE A 37 -4.17 -22.76 23.20
CA PHE A 37 -2.79 -23.07 22.80
C PHE A 37 -2.47 -22.56 21.39
N THR A 38 -3.35 -22.80 20.42
CA THR A 38 -3.19 -22.27 19.05
C THR A 38 -3.29 -20.75 19.02
N GLY A 39 -4.09 -20.13 19.88
CA GLY A 39 -4.17 -18.68 20.04
C GLY A 39 -2.86 -18.08 20.57
N VAL A 40 -2.28 -18.66 21.62
CA VAL A 40 -0.97 -18.22 22.15
C VAL A 40 0.13 -18.39 21.09
N ARG A 41 0.16 -19.53 20.39
CA ARG A 41 1.10 -19.76 19.28
C ARG A 41 0.95 -18.72 18.18
N PHE A 42 -0.28 -18.37 17.79
CA PHE A 42 -0.56 -17.35 16.79
C PHE A 42 0.01 -15.98 17.23
N ILE A 43 -0.31 -15.55 18.45
CA ILE A 43 0.19 -14.28 18.99
C ILE A 43 1.71 -14.28 19.05
N PHE A 44 2.34 -15.37 19.50
CA PHE A 44 3.79 -15.46 19.56
C PHE A 44 4.45 -15.31 18.18
N ILE A 45 3.94 -16.01 17.16
CA ILE A 45 4.43 -15.92 15.78
C ILE A 45 4.22 -14.50 15.24
N TYR A 46 3.05 -13.92 15.50
CA TYR A 46 2.72 -12.55 15.09
C TYR A 46 3.71 -11.52 15.66
N LEU A 47 3.97 -11.60 16.96
CA LEU A 47 4.96 -10.74 17.63
C LEU A 47 6.39 -10.97 17.12
N LEU A 48 6.76 -12.22 16.81
CA LEU A 48 8.07 -12.53 16.26
C LEU A 48 8.25 -11.92 14.85
N ILE A 49 7.22 -12.01 14.01
CA ILE A 49 7.23 -11.37 12.69
C ILE A 49 7.33 -9.85 12.83
N MET A 50 6.54 -9.25 13.72
CA MET A 50 6.60 -7.80 13.98
C MET A 50 8.00 -7.37 14.45
N LEU A 51 8.61 -8.12 15.36
CA LEU A 51 9.98 -7.86 15.84
C LEU A 51 11.00 -7.99 14.70
N ALA A 52 10.86 -9.00 13.84
CA ALA A 52 11.72 -9.18 12.68
C ALA A 52 11.62 -8.01 11.68
N VAL A 53 10.41 -7.50 11.43
CA VAL A 53 10.19 -6.33 10.57
C VAL A 53 10.83 -5.08 11.18
N VAL A 54 10.63 -4.84 12.49
CA VAL A 54 11.26 -3.71 13.19
C VAL A 54 12.79 -3.82 13.15
N ALA A 55 13.35 -4.99 13.45
CA ALA A 55 14.78 -5.22 13.38
C ALA A 55 15.33 -5.01 11.95
N SER A 56 14.63 -5.51 10.94
CA SER A 56 14.98 -5.29 9.52
C SER A 56 14.98 -3.80 9.18
N TRP A 57 13.98 -3.04 9.66
CA TRP A 57 13.91 -1.59 9.44
C TRP A 57 15.07 -0.83 10.08
N LEU A 58 15.50 -1.24 11.29
CA LEU A 58 16.63 -0.62 11.98
C LEU A 58 18.00 -0.98 11.38
N LEU A 59 18.14 -2.20 10.83
CA LEU A 59 19.41 -2.68 10.28
C LEU A 59 19.60 -2.35 8.80
N LEU A 60 18.50 -2.42 8.02
CA LEU A 60 18.50 -2.27 6.56
C LEU A 60 17.31 -1.39 6.12
N PRO A 61 17.23 -0.11 6.54
CA PRO A 61 16.03 0.70 6.40
C PRO A 61 15.56 0.85 4.96
N GLU A 62 16.47 1.15 4.02
CA GLU A 62 16.08 1.35 2.62
C GLU A 62 15.61 0.05 1.94
N LEU A 63 16.30 -1.07 2.19
CA LEU A 63 15.88 -2.37 1.65
C LEU A 63 14.52 -2.80 2.20
N THR A 64 14.28 -2.57 3.49
CA THR A 64 12.99 -2.86 4.15
C THR A 64 11.89 -1.96 3.58
N LEU A 65 12.17 -0.68 3.36
CA LEU A 65 11.24 0.25 2.74
C LEU A 65 10.88 -0.18 1.32
N ILE A 66 11.87 -0.53 0.48
CA ILE A 66 11.63 -1.03 -0.88
C ILE A 66 10.76 -2.30 -0.84
N THR A 67 11.09 -3.24 0.04
CA THR A 67 10.31 -4.47 0.21
C THR A 67 8.87 -4.17 0.60
N PHE A 68 8.66 -3.25 1.55
CA PHE A 68 7.34 -2.79 1.96
C PHE A 68 6.55 -2.16 0.80
N LEU A 69 7.17 -1.29 0.00
CA LEU A 69 6.54 -0.63 -1.15
C LEU A 69 6.15 -1.64 -2.24
N LEU A 70 6.99 -2.63 -2.52
CA LEU A 70 6.70 -3.69 -3.48
C LEU A 70 5.55 -4.59 -3.00
N LEU A 71 5.55 -4.98 -1.73
CA LEU A 71 4.46 -5.73 -1.11
C LEU A 71 3.15 -4.92 -1.11
N SER A 72 3.22 -3.60 -0.85
CA SER A 72 2.06 -2.71 -0.94
C SER A 72 1.50 -2.65 -2.35
N GLY A 73 2.35 -2.53 -3.38
CA GLY A 73 1.92 -2.59 -4.77
C GLY A 73 1.22 -3.92 -5.11
N PHE A 74 1.77 -5.04 -4.67
CA PHE A 74 1.13 -6.35 -4.84
C PHE A 74 -0.20 -6.42 -4.10
N HIS A 75 -0.27 -5.93 -2.87
CA HIS A 75 -1.47 -5.92 -2.05
C HIS A 75 -2.58 -5.06 -2.68
N PHE A 76 -2.27 -3.83 -3.11
CA PHE A 76 -3.22 -2.95 -3.79
C PHE A 76 -3.68 -3.47 -5.15
N GLY A 77 -2.84 -4.26 -5.82
CA GLY A 77 -3.23 -4.95 -7.06
C GLY A 77 -4.42 -5.90 -6.88
N ARG A 78 -4.65 -6.40 -5.67
CA ARG A 78 -5.78 -7.28 -5.34
C ARG A 78 -7.12 -6.54 -5.22
N ASP A 79 -7.11 -5.21 -5.15
CA ASP A 79 -8.35 -4.40 -5.12
C ASP A 79 -9.27 -4.65 -6.31
N TRP A 80 -8.74 -5.16 -7.41
CA TRP A 80 -9.53 -5.52 -8.56
C TRP A 80 -10.08 -6.96 -8.53
N ARG A 81 -10.01 -7.65 -7.38
CA ARG A 81 -10.58 -8.99 -7.13
C ARG A 81 -10.19 -10.04 -8.17
N GLN A 82 -9.01 -9.93 -8.74
CA GLN A 82 -8.53 -10.91 -9.71
C GLN A 82 -7.32 -11.64 -9.14
N ILE A 83 -7.37 -12.97 -9.22
CA ILE A 83 -6.22 -13.82 -8.96
C ILE A 83 -5.11 -13.35 -9.90
N VAL A 84 -3.96 -13.01 -9.33
CA VAL A 84 -2.71 -12.58 -9.97
C VAL A 84 -2.82 -12.51 -11.50
N ASN A 85 -3.30 -11.39 -12.02
CA ASN A 85 -3.25 -11.11 -13.44
C ASN A 85 -2.44 -9.82 -13.68
N TRP A 86 -1.99 -9.64 -14.89
CA TRP A 86 -1.19 -8.49 -15.28
C TRP A 86 -1.90 -7.15 -15.05
N GLN A 87 -3.24 -7.11 -15.13
CA GLN A 87 -4.04 -5.92 -14.86
C GLN A 87 -3.98 -5.52 -13.38
N GLY A 88 -4.18 -6.48 -12.46
CA GLY A 88 -4.08 -6.21 -11.02
C GLY A 88 -2.66 -5.81 -10.63
N PHE A 89 -1.64 -6.52 -11.12
CA PHE A 89 -0.26 -6.15 -10.89
C PHE A 89 0.06 -4.75 -11.41
N GLY A 90 -0.35 -4.43 -12.66
CA GLY A 90 -0.18 -3.11 -13.25
C GLY A 90 -0.88 -2.01 -12.46
N TYR A 91 -2.10 -2.29 -11.95
CA TYR A 91 -2.86 -1.35 -11.14
C TYR A 91 -2.14 -1.02 -9.82
N GLY A 92 -1.73 -2.05 -9.05
CA GLY A 92 -1.04 -1.83 -7.78
C GLY A 92 0.31 -1.15 -7.94
N ALA A 93 1.08 -1.52 -8.98
CA ALA A 93 2.33 -0.87 -9.34
C ALA A 93 2.12 0.61 -9.70
N LEU A 94 1.05 0.92 -10.45
CA LEU A 94 0.68 2.28 -10.79
C LEU A 94 0.30 3.08 -9.54
N VAL A 95 -0.57 2.54 -8.67
CA VAL A 95 -1.01 3.21 -7.44
C VAL A 95 0.18 3.65 -6.59
N VAL A 96 1.15 2.77 -6.37
CA VAL A 96 2.31 3.06 -5.51
C VAL A 96 3.34 3.95 -6.22
N GLY A 97 3.52 3.77 -7.54
CA GLY A 97 4.56 4.46 -8.29
C GLY A 97 4.17 5.86 -8.80
N LEU A 98 2.88 6.14 -9.04
CA LEU A 98 2.41 7.41 -9.59
C LEU A 98 2.92 8.65 -8.83
N PRO A 99 2.85 8.72 -7.49
CA PRO A 99 3.33 9.90 -6.76
C PRO A 99 4.81 10.19 -6.99
N ALA A 100 5.64 9.16 -7.14
CA ALA A 100 7.07 9.33 -7.40
C ALA A 100 7.37 9.83 -8.82
N LEU A 101 6.43 9.66 -9.77
CA LEU A 101 6.52 10.21 -11.12
C LEU A 101 6.06 11.67 -11.21
N THR A 102 5.09 12.06 -10.38
CA THR A 102 4.44 13.38 -10.44
C THR A 102 5.02 14.38 -9.43
N HIS A 103 5.47 13.91 -8.27
CA HIS A 103 5.93 14.73 -7.14
C HIS A 103 7.16 14.12 -6.47
N THR A 104 8.22 13.86 -7.26
CA THR A 104 9.45 13.18 -6.83
C THR A 104 10.02 13.75 -5.53
N ASP A 105 10.18 15.09 -5.45
CA ASP A 105 10.81 15.75 -4.31
C ASP A 105 9.98 15.61 -3.02
N GLN A 106 8.66 15.70 -3.12
CA GLN A 106 7.78 15.52 -1.95
C GLN A 106 7.76 14.05 -1.47
N VAL A 107 7.78 13.10 -2.40
CA VAL A 107 7.90 11.68 -2.05
C VAL A 107 9.26 11.42 -1.42
N ALA A 108 10.35 11.98 -1.96
CA ALA A 108 11.69 11.84 -1.38
C ALA A 108 11.75 12.40 0.05
N GLN A 109 11.11 13.52 0.33
CA GLN A 109 11.01 14.06 1.69
C GLN A 109 10.27 13.12 2.63
N ILE A 110 9.12 12.58 2.22
CA ILE A 110 8.33 11.63 3.03
C ILE A 110 9.14 10.36 3.32
N LEU A 111 9.77 9.77 2.29
CA LEU A 111 10.57 8.56 2.45
C LEU A 111 11.84 8.82 3.28
N GLY A 112 12.46 10.00 3.15
CA GLY A 112 13.60 10.41 3.96
C GLY A 112 13.30 10.41 5.47
N PHE A 113 12.08 10.81 5.88
CA PHE A 113 11.67 10.66 7.29
C PHE A 113 11.63 9.19 7.72
N LEU A 114 11.16 8.29 6.86
CA LEU A 114 11.10 6.85 7.15
C LEU A 114 12.48 6.21 7.18
N LEU A 115 13.46 6.82 6.53
CA LEU A 115 14.87 6.39 6.49
C LEU A 115 15.75 7.13 7.50
N PHE A 116 15.16 7.71 8.55
CA PHE A 116 15.90 8.42 9.62
C PHE A 116 16.77 9.58 9.11
N GLY A 117 16.34 10.24 8.05
CA GLY A 117 17.04 11.36 7.42
C GLY A 117 18.02 10.99 6.31
N ALA A 118 18.14 9.70 5.95
CA ALA A 118 18.93 9.29 4.79
C ALA A 118 18.22 9.61 3.46
N THR A 119 18.97 9.76 2.37
CA THR A 119 18.43 9.98 1.04
C THR A 119 17.78 8.69 0.50
N PRO A 120 16.54 8.73 0.00
CA PRO A 120 15.82 7.56 -0.50
C PRO A 120 16.04 7.32 -2.00
N ASP A 121 17.27 7.50 -2.49
CA ASP A 121 17.55 7.52 -3.93
C ASP A 121 17.15 6.22 -4.64
N LEU A 122 17.49 5.06 -4.05
CA LEU A 122 17.13 3.77 -4.60
C LEU A 122 15.63 3.53 -4.50
N SER A 123 15.00 3.90 -3.38
CA SER A 123 13.55 3.77 -3.19
C SER A 123 12.76 4.59 -4.21
N ILE A 124 13.21 5.80 -4.51
CA ILE A 124 12.60 6.66 -5.55
C ILE A 124 12.74 6.03 -6.93
N GLN A 125 13.94 5.55 -7.29
CA GLN A 125 14.16 4.90 -8.58
C GLN A 125 13.25 3.66 -8.74
N VAL A 126 13.15 2.83 -7.71
CA VAL A 126 12.26 1.66 -7.72
C VAL A 126 10.81 2.08 -7.90
N LEU A 127 10.33 3.09 -7.17
CA LEU A 127 8.96 3.60 -7.32
C LEU A 127 8.69 4.13 -8.73
N GLN A 128 9.61 4.87 -9.31
CA GLN A 128 9.47 5.36 -10.68
C GLN A 128 9.43 4.22 -11.69
N ILE A 129 10.32 3.24 -11.57
CA ILE A 129 10.35 2.07 -12.45
C ILE A 129 9.03 1.30 -12.36
N ILE A 130 8.55 0.97 -11.15
CA ILE A 130 7.30 0.23 -11.00
C ILE A 130 6.10 1.05 -11.48
N GLY A 131 6.09 2.37 -11.30
CA GLY A 131 5.05 3.25 -11.82
C GLY A 131 4.99 3.24 -13.34
N VAL A 132 6.13 3.32 -14.01
CA VAL A 132 6.23 3.22 -15.48
C VAL A 132 5.81 1.82 -15.95
N VAL A 133 6.29 0.77 -15.31
CA VAL A 133 5.91 -0.62 -15.65
C VAL A 133 4.40 -0.82 -15.45
N GLY A 134 3.84 -0.32 -14.35
CA GLY A 134 2.40 -0.36 -14.10
C GLY A 134 1.59 0.34 -15.19
N ALA A 135 2.02 1.54 -15.59
CA ALA A 135 1.38 2.29 -16.68
C ALA A 135 1.43 1.52 -18.01
N LEU A 136 2.59 0.98 -18.37
CA LEU A 136 2.76 0.22 -19.62
C LEU A 136 1.91 -1.06 -19.64
N LEU A 137 1.85 -1.80 -18.53
CA LEU A 137 1.00 -2.98 -18.40
C LEU A 137 -0.49 -2.63 -18.55
N LEU A 138 -0.96 -1.56 -17.91
CA LEU A 138 -2.36 -1.14 -18.02
C LEU A 138 -2.69 -0.62 -19.42
N LEU A 139 -1.76 0.07 -20.09
CA LEU A 139 -1.92 0.52 -21.47
C LEU A 139 -2.02 -0.66 -22.44
N SER A 140 -1.18 -1.70 -22.27
CA SER A 140 -1.24 -2.90 -23.11
C SER A 140 -2.54 -3.67 -22.95
N GLU A 141 -3.13 -3.66 -21.76
CA GLU A 141 -4.37 -4.33 -21.40
C GLU A 141 -5.62 -3.44 -21.56
N LEU A 142 -5.48 -2.18 -22.00
CA LEU A 142 -6.54 -1.17 -21.95
C LEU A 142 -7.82 -1.61 -22.67
N ARG A 143 -7.71 -2.41 -23.73
CA ARG A 143 -8.86 -2.93 -24.49
C ARG A 143 -9.70 -3.93 -23.68
N HIS A 144 -9.08 -4.64 -22.75
CA HIS A 144 -9.70 -5.66 -21.90
C HIS A 144 -10.20 -5.10 -20.56
N ILE A 145 -9.81 -3.86 -20.23
CA ILE A 145 -10.23 -3.16 -19.00
C ILE A 145 -11.63 -2.53 -19.25
N ASN A 146 -12.58 -2.80 -18.36
CA ASN A 146 -13.92 -2.21 -18.44
C ASN A 146 -13.88 -0.68 -18.17
N TRP A 147 -14.94 0.03 -18.59
CA TRP A 147 -14.99 1.49 -18.52
C TRP A 147 -14.87 2.05 -17.09
N ARG A 148 -15.42 1.34 -16.07
CA ARG A 148 -15.34 1.77 -14.66
C ARG A 148 -13.89 1.76 -14.15
N ARG A 149 -13.15 0.70 -14.45
CA ARG A 149 -11.71 0.59 -14.11
C ARG A 149 -10.88 1.61 -14.90
N ARG A 150 -11.21 1.89 -16.15
CA ARG A 150 -10.54 2.98 -16.90
C ARG A 150 -10.78 4.34 -16.27
N ALA A 151 -12.02 4.63 -15.84
CA ALA A 151 -12.35 5.86 -15.12
C ALA A 151 -11.60 5.96 -13.78
N GLU A 152 -11.45 4.85 -13.07
CA GLU A 152 -10.67 4.79 -11.83
C GLU A 152 -9.18 5.07 -12.08
N ILE A 153 -8.57 4.46 -13.10
CA ILE A 153 -7.18 4.76 -13.48
C ILE A 153 -7.04 6.25 -13.81
N LEU A 154 -7.95 6.80 -14.60
CA LEU A 154 -7.92 8.22 -14.95
C LEU A 154 -8.04 9.11 -13.70
N ALA A 155 -8.95 8.77 -12.78
CA ALA A 155 -9.11 9.50 -11.52
C ALA A 155 -7.83 9.45 -10.66
N LEU A 156 -7.15 8.30 -10.59
CA LEU A 156 -5.87 8.17 -9.87
C LEU A 156 -4.77 8.99 -10.53
N VAL A 157 -4.67 8.98 -11.85
CA VAL A 157 -3.69 9.82 -12.57
C VAL A 157 -3.95 11.30 -12.32
N LEU A 158 -5.20 11.74 -12.44
CA LEU A 158 -5.57 13.13 -12.15
C LEU A 158 -5.30 13.50 -10.69
N ALA A 159 -5.66 12.64 -9.74
CA ALA A 159 -5.39 12.86 -8.33
C ALA A 159 -3.89 12.94 -8.04
N SER A 160 -3.06 12.11 -8.69
CA SER A 160 -1.61 12.16 -8.49
C SER A 160 -0.96 13.44 -9.05
N VAL A 161 -1.56 14.08 -10.03
CA VAL A 161 -1.08 15.36 -10.58
C VAL A 161 -1.57 16.55 -9.76
N LEU A 162 -2.81 16.50 -9.28
CA LEU A 162 -3.49 17.64 -8.64
C LEU A 162 -3.30 17.71 -7.12
N CYS A 163 -3.03 16.55 -6.47
CA CYS A 163 -2.90 16.45 -5.03
C CYS A 163 -1.46 16.18 -4.62
N SER A 164 -1.07 16.62 -3.42
CA SER A 164 0.20 16.18 -2.84
C SER A 164 0.20 14.66 -2.61
N PRO A 165 1.38 14.00 -2.57
CA PRO A 165 1.48 12.54 -2.39
C PRO A 165 0.71 12.01 -1.18
N LEU A 166 0.72 12.75 -0.08
CA LEU A 166 -0.01 12.36 1.13
C LEU A 166 -1.52 12.37 0.92
N TRP A 167 -2.09 13.42 0.30
CA TRP A 167 -3.52 13.51 0.02
C TRP A 167 -3.97 12.55 -1.09
N TYR A 168 -3.12 12.30 -2.08
CA TYR A 168 -3.34 11.22 -3.05
C TYR A 168 -3.50 9.87 -2.34
N PHE A 169 -2.57 9.55 -1.43
CA PHE A 169 -2.62 8.30 -0.68
C PHE A 169 -3.85 8.21 0.24
N VAL A 170 -4.19 9.29 0.97
CA VAL A 170 -5.41 9.35 1.79
C VAL A 170 -6.64 9.11 0.94
N GLY A 171 -6.76 9.78 -0.21
CA GLY A 171 -7.89 9.60 -1.11
C GLY A 171 -8.01 8.18 -1.62
N TYR A 172 -6.93 7.60 -2.11
CA TYR A 172 -6.92 6.22 -2.55
C TYR A 172 -7.25 5.23 -1.41
N PHE A 173 -6.53 5.34 -0.31
CA PHE A 173 -6.64 4.40 0.81
C PHE A 173 -8.02 4.45 1.48
N CYS A 174 -8.53 5.65 1.79
CA CYS A 174 -9.78 5.80 2.53
C CYS A 174 -11.03 5.63 1.65
N LEU A 175 -10.97 6.00 0.36
CA LEU A 175 -12.17 5.98 -0.49
C LEU A 175 -12.26 4.74 -1.40
N LEU A 176 -11.14 4.12 -1.74
CA LEU A 176 -11.11 2.98 -2.64
C LEU A 176 -10.69 1.69 -1.93
N HIS A 177 -9.48 1.68 -1.35
CA HIS A 177 -8.88 0.47 -0.81
C HIS A 177 -9.60 -0.03 0.45
N SER A 178 -9.69 0.79 1.50
CA SER A 178 -10.25 0.37 2.78
C SER A 178 -11.71 -0.09 2.71
N PRO A 179 -12.61 0.61 1.98
CA PRO A 179 -13.99 0.13 1.83
C PRO A 179 -14.10 -1.20 1.07
N ARG A 180 -13.26 -1.42 0.06
CA ARG A 180 -13.24 -2.69 -0.68
C ARG A 180 -12.79 -3.83 0.22
N HIS A 181 -11.72 -3.62 0.95
CA HIS A 181 -11.17 -4.63 1.85
C HIS A 181 -12.17 -5.02 2.95
N LEU A 182 -12.84 -4.04 3.56
CA LEU A 182 -13.87 -4.30 4.58
C LEU A 182 -15.05 -5.12 4.04
N VAL A 183 -15.48 -4.85 2.80
CA VAL A 183 -16.58 -5.61 2.17
C VAL A 183 -16.16 -7.04 1.83
N ASP A 184 -14.90 -7.28 1.56
CA ASP A 184 -14.39 -8.61 1.20
C ASP A 184 -14.14 -9.51 2.41
N GLU A 185 -13.95 -8.93 3.61
CA GLU A 185 -13.69 -9.66 4.85
C GLU A 185 -14.96 -10.01 5.66
N ILE A 186 -16.09 -9.34 5.41
CA ILE A 186 -17.40 -9.61 6.02
C ILE A 186 -18.16 -10.66 5.21
#